data_b9c07fea41306e471a46384edc259ab9
#
_entry.id   b9c07fea41306e471a46384edc259ab9
#
_cell.length_a   1.000
_cell.length_b   1.000
_cell.length_c   1.000
_cell.angle_alpha   90.00
_cell.angle_beta   90.00
_cell.angle_gamma   90.00
#
_symmetry.space_group_name_H-M   'P 1'
#
loop_
_entity.id
_entity.type
_entity.pdbx_description
1 polymer ?
#
loop_
_entity_poly.entity_id
_entity_poly.type
_entity_poly.pdbx_seq_one_letter_code
_entity_poly.pdbx_strand_id
1 'polypeptide(L)'
;QTSDIKVLQELCHAAGMALKVTTLKIVIYDAAEYDAKPAAKTFKYGDKNIISYKLGTSLTDTAYTSCHVSYTDPDSKETIEYTYTPDSSTGTGQVLEINEKVRNTEEAKTLAKKRLREKNTQELTASLKVVGDVSFVAGMTVKLKGFQKFDRKYKVTQAKHSLTGGYTVDLSLKQVLEGY
;
A
#
# COMPACT_ATOMS: atom_id res chain seq x y z
N GLN A 1 4.38 23.16 16.12
CA GLN A 1 5.63 22.93 15.35
C GLN A 1 5.53 21.56 14.70
N THR A 2 5.62 21.52 13.37
CA THR A 2 5.64 20.28 12.60
C THR A 2 7.10 19.80 12.56
N SER A 3 7.34 18.52 12.83
CA SER A 3 8.68 17.94 12.74
C SER A 3 9.14 17.90 11.27
N ASP A 4 10.43 18.15 10.99
CA ASP A 4 11.01 18.12 9.63
C ASP A 4 10.74 16.79 8.91
N ILE A 5 10.78 15.68 9.65
CA ILE A 5 10.45 14.35 9.11
C ILE A 5 8.99 14.29 8.66
N LYS A 6 8.07 14.93 9.37
CA LYS A 6 6.66 14.96 8.98
C LYS A 6 6.44 15.77 7.71
N VAL A 7 7.11 16.92 7.58
CA VAL A 7 7.09 17.74 6.35
C VAL A 7 7.64 16.93 5.17
N LEU A 8 8.78 16.26 5.37
CA LEU A 8 9.37 15.42 4.33
C LEU A 8 8.45 14.25 3.95
N GLN A 9 7.76 13.65 4.92
CA GLN A 9 6.80 12.57 4.68
C GLN A 9 5.60 13.08 3.88
N GLU A 10 5.07 14.25 4.20
CA GLU A 10 3.97 14.88 3.46
C GLU A 10 4.37 15.23 2.03
N LEU A 11 5.59 15.76 1.81
CA LEU A 11 6.12 16.05 0.47
C LEU A 11 6.32 14.77 -0.36
N CYS A 12 6.92 13.73 0.23
CA CYS A 12 7.06 12.43 -0.43
C CYS A 12 5.69 11.84 -0.77
N HIS A 13 4.75 11.93 0.17
CA HIS A 13 3.39 11.46 -0.03
C HIS A 13 2.69 12.24 -1.16
N ALA A 14 2.83 13.56 -1.23
CA ALA A 14 2.30 14.37 -2.31
C ALA A 14 2.90 14.01 -3.67
N ALA A 15 4.20 13.67 -3.71
CA ALA A 15 4.90 13.24 -4.92
C ALA A 15 4.68 11.75 -5.31
N GLY A 16 3.86 10.99 -4.55
CA GLY A 16 3.68 9.55 -4.80
C GLY A 16 4.85 8.67 -4.38
N MET A 17 5.84 9.23 -3.69
CA MET A 17 7.03 8.54 -3.22
C MET A 17 6.82 7.94 -1.82
N ALA A 18 7.49 6.85 -1.54
CA ALA A 18 7.55 6.26 -0.20
C ALA A 18 8.82 6.71 0.53
N LEU A 19 8.67 7.04 1.82
CA LEU A 19 9.76 7.40 2.71
C LEU A 19 10.03 6.27 3.70
N LYS A 20 11.27 5.85 3.81
CA LYS A 20 11.75 4.92 4.84
C LYS A 20 12.89 5.56 5.62
N VAL A 21 12.70 5.69 6.92
CA VAL A 21 13.73 6.19 7.84
C VAL A 21 14.37 5.00 8.55
N THR A 22 15.67 4.93 8.52
CA THR A 22 16.48 3.97 9.26
C THR A 22 17.43 4.71 10.18
N THR A 23 18.09 4.01 11.10
CA THR A 23 19.05 4.62 12.04
C THR A 23 20.18 5.39 11.34
N LEU A 24 20.55 4.99 10.11
CA LEU A 24 21.70 5.53 9.40
C LEU A 24 21.35 6.36 8.17
N LYS A 25 20.12 6.22 7.63
CA LYS A 25 19.76 6.86 6.36
C LYS A 25 18.26 7.03 6.18
N ILE A 26 17.91 8.05 5.40
CA ILE A 26 16.57 8.27 4.86
C ILE A 26 16.58 7.75 3.42
N VAL A 27 15.61 6.92 3.07
CA VAL A 27 15.45 6.35 1.72
C VAL A 27 14.13 6.82 1.16
N ILE A 28 14.17 7.49 0.01
CA ILE A 28 12.99 7.89 -0.77
C ILE A 28 12.98 7.02 -2.02
N TYR A 29 11.84 6.40 -2.34
CA TYR A 29 11.72 5.50 -3.47
C TYR A 29 10.30 5.51 -4.04
N ASP A 30 10.16 5.20 -5.33
CA ASP A 30 8.87 4.96 -5.94
C ASP A 30 8.28 3.64 -5.43
N ALA A 31 7.14 3.73 -4.74
CA ALA A 31 6.49 2.57 -4.16
C ALA A 31 5.97 1.60 -5.24
N ALA A 32 5.52 2.12 -6.39
CA ALA A 32 5.00 1.30 -7.48
C ALA A 32 6.12 0.51 -8.16
N GLU A 33 7.25 1.16 -8.46
CA GLU A 33 8.44 0.51 -9.03
C GLU A 33 8.99 -0.57 -8.09
N TYR A 34 9.06 -0.24 -6.79
CA TYR A 34 9.53 -1.20 -5.79
C TYR A 34 8.59 -2.41 -5.66
N ASP A 35 7.29 -2.17 -5.69
CA ASP A 35 6.27 -3.21 -5.60
C ASP A 35 6.22 -4.09 -6.87
N ALA A 36 6.70 -3.60 -8.02
CA ALA A 36 6.84 -4.39 -9.25
C ALA A 36 7.96 -5.45 -9.16
N LYS A 37 8.97 -5.25 -8.32
CA LYS A 37 10.10 -6.20 -8.15
C LYS A 37 9.60 -7.56 -7.66
N PRO A 38 10.32 -8.66 -7.95
CA PRO A 38 9.98 -9.99 -7.43
C PRO A 38 9.85 -10.00 -5.91
N ALA A 39 8.96 -10.85 -5.37
CA ALA A 39 8.82 -11.02 -3.94
C ALA A 39 10.11 -11.59 -3.34
N ALA A 40 10.57 -10.99 -2.24
CA ALA A 40 11.80 -11.39 -1.56
C ALA A 40 11.67 -12.79 -0.91
N LYS A 41 10.45 -13.17 -0.51
CA LYS A 41 10.17 -14.48 0.10
C LYS A 41 8.78 -14.98 -0.29
N THR A 42 8.63 -16.30 -0.40
CA THR A 42 7.33 -16.93 -0.64
C THR A 42 6.98 -17.82 0.54
N PHE A 43 5.80 -17.61 1.12
CA PHE A 43 5.22 -18.47 2.14
C PHE A 43 4.19 -19.39 1.50
N LYS A 44 4.32 -20.70 1.73
CA LYS A 44 3.37 -21.70 1.25
C LYS A 44 2.45 -22.13 2.40
N TYR A 45 1.21 -22.44 2.07
CA TYR A 45 0.31 -23.06 3.04
C TYR A 45 0.93 -24.35 3.58
N GLY A 46 0.91 -24.55 4.90
CA GLY A 46 1.56 -25.68 5.54
C GLY A 46 3.08 -25.56 5.75
N ASP A 47 3.67 -24.39 5.42
CA ASP A 47 5.10 -24.16 5.70
C ASP A 47 5.34 -24.18 7.22
N LYS A 48 6.30 -25.00 7.65
CA LYS A 48 6.68 -25.18 9.07
C LYS A 48 7.21 -23.90 9.72
N ASN A 49 7.63 -22.93 8.92
CA ASN A 49 8.07 -21.63 9.40
C ASN A 49 6.89 -20.69 9.76
N ILE A 50 5.67 -21.03 9.36
CA ILE A 50 4.46 -20.27 9.72
C ILE A 50 3.89 -20.87 11.01
N ILE A 51 3.95 -20.09 12.09
CA ILE A 51 3.42 -20.49 13.40
C ILE A 51 1.90 -20.27 13.44
N SER A 52 1.46 -19.12 12.95
CA SER A 52 0.05 -18.79 12.81
C SER A 52 -0.17 -17.75 11.73
N TYR A 53 -1.40 -17.68 11.22
CA TYR A 53 -1.78 -16.65 10.24
C TYR A 53 -3.22 -16.22 10.46
N LYS A 54 -3.51 -14.98 10.04
CA LYS A 54 -4.84 -14.41 9.96
C LYS A 54 -4.97 -13.69 8.62
N LEU A 55 -6.02 -14.03 7.86
CA LEU A 55 -6.31 -13.43 6.56
C LEU A 55 -7.60 -12.62 6.70
N GLY A 56 -7.62 -11.43 6.14
CA GLY A 56 -8.75 -10.51 6.21
C GLY A 56 -9.11 -9.94 4.84
N THR A 57 -10.41 -9.80 4.60
CA THR A 57 -10.97 -9.08 3.47
C THR A 57 -11.82 -7.94 4.03
N SER A 58 -11.62 -6.74 3.52
CA SER A 58 -12.48 -5.59 3.79
C SER A 58 -13.01 -5.07 2.46
N LEU A 59 -14.32 -4.88 2.36
CA LEU A 59 -14.98 -4.24 1.23
C LEU A 59 -15.46 -2.83 1.58
N THR A 60 -15.44 -2.49 2.87
CA THR A 60 -15.83 -1.17 3.35
C THR A 60 -14.70 -0.19 3.11
N ASP A 61 -14.97 0.88 2.36
CA ASP A 61 -14.01 1.93 2.00
C ASP A 61 -12.75 1.37 1.26
N THR A 62 -12.96 0.30 0.49
CA THR A 62 -11.97 -0.35 -0.38
C THR A 62 -12.67 -0.92 -1.62
N ALA A 63 -11.93 -1.58 -2.51
CA ALA A 63 -12.47 -2.23 -3.71
C ALA A 63 -13.22 -1.26 -4.65
N TYR A 64 -12.72 -0.04 -4.78
CA TYR A 64 -13.22 0.94 -5.73
C TYR A 64 -12.81 0.57 -7.16
N THR A 65 -13.72 0.77 -8.13
CA THR A 65 -13.44 0.55 -9.57
C THR A 65 -12.67 1.71 -10.18
N SER A 66 -12.94 2.92 -9.73
CA SER A 66 -12.32 4.15 -10.25
C SER A 66 -12.21 5.20 -9.17
N CYS A 67 -11.44 6.24 -9.45
CA CYS A 67 -11.34 7.43 -8.61
C CYS A 67 -11.65 8.67 -9.45
N HIS A 68 -12.60 9.46 -8.99
CA HIS A 68 -12.95 10.75 -9.55
C HIS A 68 -12.41 11.85 -8.65
N VAL A 69 -11.59 12.71 -9.22
CA VAL A 69 -11.06 13.92 -8.57
C VAL A 69 -11.75 15.11 -9.18
N SER A 70 -12.34 15.96 -8.35
CA SER A 70 -12.97 17.22 -8.77
C SER A 70 -12.52 18.33 -7.83
N TYR A 71 -12.05 19.44 -8.38
CA TYR A 71 -11.68 20.63 -7.64
C TYR A 71 -12.10 21.89 -8.41
N THR A 72 -12.86 22.75 -7.76
CA THR A 72 -13.23 24.06 -8.30
C THR A 72 -12.39 25.13 -7.60
N ASP A 73 -11.63 25.89 -8.36
CA ASP A 73 -10.86 27.00 -7.84
C ASP A 73 -11.81 28.14 -7.39
N PRO A 74 -11.71 28.60 -6.13
CA PRO A 74 -12.60 29.62 -5.60
C PRO A 74 -12.46 30.99 -6.29
N ASP A 75 -11.26 31.30 -6.79
CA ASP A 75 -10.93 32.60 -7.37
C ASP A 75 -11.27 32.66 -8.86
N SER A 76 -10.82 31.66 -9.64
CA SER A 76 -11.06 31.60 -11.09
C SER A 76 -12.40 30.97 -11.45
N LYS A 77 -13.04 30.24 -10.53
CA LYS A 77 -14.24 29.41 -10.74
C LYS A 77 -14.06 28.32 -11.81
N GLU A 78 -12.84 28.04 -12.21
CA GLU A 78 -12.53 26.93 -13.09
C GLU A 78 -12.59 25.60 -12.32
N THR A 79 -13.17 24.57 -12.94
CA THR A 79 -13.26 23.23 -12.38
C THR A 79 -12.27 22.31 -13.10
N ILE A 80 -11.42 21.66 -12.33
CA ILE A 80 -10.51 20.62 -12.80
C ILE A 80 -11.09 19.28 -12.39
N GLU A 81 -11.38 18.44 -13.37
CA GLU A 81 -11.94 17.10 -13.12
C GLU A 81 -11.10 16.03 -13.84
N TYR A 82 -10.95 14.88 -13.20
CA TYR A 82 -10.30 13.73 -13.79
C TYR A 82 -10.81 12.43 -13.16
N THR A 83 -11.16 11.45 -14.00
CA THR A 83 -11.52 10.11 -13.54
C THR A 83 -10.45 9.11 -13.99
N TYR A 84 -9.90 8.39 -13.05
CA TYR A 84 -8.96 7.31 -13.29
C TYR A 84 -9.62 5.94 -13.06
N THR A 85 -9.51 5.07 -14.06
CA THR A 85 -9.94 3.67 -13.98
C THR A 85 -8.75 2.78 -14.36
N PRO A 86 -8.28 1.90 -13.49
CA PRO A 86 -7.19 0.97 -13.81
C PRO A 86 -7.66 -0.14 -14.74
N ASP A 87 -6.77 -0.62 -15.63
CA ASP A 87 -7.08 -1.70 -16.59
C ASP A 87 -7.43 -3.03 -15.88
N SER A 88 -6.90 -3.23 -14.68
CA SER A 88 -7.11 -4.42 -13.85
C SER A 88 -8.22 -4.27 -12.82
N SER A 89 -9.14 -3.32 -13.02
CA SER A 89 -10.20 -3.05 -12.04
C SER A 89 -11.06 -4.29 -11.78
N THR A 90 -11.02 -4.75 -10.52
CA THR A 90 -11.85 -5.85 -10.00
C THR A 90 -12.84 -5.36 -8.94
N GLY A 91 -13.05 -4.04 -8.90
CA GLY A 91 -13.86 -3.40 -7.88
C GLY A 91 -15.35 -3.68 -8.00
N THR A 92 -16.11 -3.28 -7.00
CA THR A 92 -17.56 -3.50 -6.86
C THR A 92 -18.43 -2.53 -7.67
N GLY A 93 -17.81 -1.69 -8.50
CA GLY A 93 -18.51 -0.64 -9.24
C GLY A 93 -18.61 0.69 -8.47
N GLN A 94 -18.09 0.78 -7.26
CA GLN A 94 -18.05 2.03 -6.50
C GLN A 94 -16.97 2.96 -7.04
N VAL A 95 -17.25 4.27 -7.05
CA VAL A 95 -16.33 5.33 -7.42
C VAL A 95 -15.83 6.01 -6.16
N LEU A 96 -14.52 6.19 -6.06
CA LEU A 96 -13.91 6.99 -4.98
C LEU A 96 -13.94 8.47 -5.39
N GLU A 97 -14.73 9.25 -4.67
CA GLU A 97 -14.80 10.70 -4.88
C GLU A 97 -13.76 11.42 -4.02
N ILE A 98 -12.92 12.24 -4.65
CA ILE A 98 -11.89 13.06 -4.01
C ILE A 98 -12.11 14.53 -4.38
N ASN A 99 -12.21 15.36 -3.36
CA ASN A 99 -12.35 16.81 -3.51
C ASN A 99 -11.15 17.49 -2.81
N GLU A 100 -9.98 17.38 -3.45
CA GLU A 100 -8.73 17.97 -2.96
C GLU A 100 -8.22 18.99 -3.97
N LYS A 101 -7.54 20.05 -3.48
CA LYS A 101 -6.95 21.09 -4.32
C LYS A 101 -5.90 20.51 -5.26
N VAL A 102 -6.10 20.73 -6.55
CA VAL A 102 -5.16 20.39 -7.63
C VAL A 102 -4.95 21.60 -8.54
N ARG A 103 -3.79 21.72 -9.15
CA ARG A 103 -3.40 22.85 -9.98
C ARG A 103 -3.66 22.63 -11.48
N ASN A 104 -3.70 21.39 -11.89
CA ASN A 104 -3.88 20.99 -13.29
C ASN A 104 -4.37 19.53 -13.37
N THR A 105 -4.75 19.12 -14.57
CA THR A 105 -5.26 17.76 -14.86
C THR A 105 -4.22 16.67 -14.61
N GLU A 106 -2.91 16.92 -14.82
CA GLU A 106 -1.87 15.94 -14.58
C GLU A 106 -1.69 15.67 -13.06
N GLU A 107 -1.81 16.71 -12.24
CA GLU A 107 -1.83 16.56 -10.78
C GLU A 107 -3.08 15.79 -10.32
N ALA A 108 -4.25 16.09 -10.89
CA ALA A 108 -5.48 15.36 -10.62
C ALA A 108 -5.36 13.87 -10.98
N LYS A 109 -4.75 13.55 -12.12
CA LYS A 109 -4.47 12.17 -12.56
C LYS A 109 -3.56 11.43 -11.58
N THR A 110 -2.47 12.07 -11.16
CA THR A 110 -1.52 11.48 -10.19
C THR A 110 -2.20 11.25 -8.85
N LEU A 111 -3.00 12.21 -8.38
CA LEU A 111 -3.77 12.12 -7.15
C LEU A 111 -4.78 10.98 -7.20
N ALA A 112 -5.55 10.89 -8.31
CA ALA A 112 -6.57 9.85 -8.51
C ALA A 112 -5.96 8.45 -8.44
N LYS A 113 -4.86 8.20 -9.17
CA LYS A 113 -4.11 6.94 -9.14
C LYS A 113 -3.67 6.57 -7.74
N LYS A 114 -3.08 7.51 -7.04
CA LYS A 114 -2.54 7.32 -5.70
C LYS A 114 -3.64 6.98 -4.70
N ARG A 115 -4.71 7.77 -4.64
CA ARG A 115 -5.81 7.58 -3.70
C ARG A 115 -6.53 6.26 -3.93
N LEU A 116 -6.78 5.90 -5.19
CA LEU A 116 -7.38 4.63 -5.53
C LEU A 116 -6.51 3.45 -5.08
N ARG A 117 -5.20 3.51 -5.35
CA ARG A 117 -4.25 2.49 -4.90
C ARG A 117 -4.20 2.38 -3.38
N GLU A 118 -4.14 3.50 -2.66
CA GLU A 118 -4.12 3.53 -1.19
C GLU A 118 -5.33 2.80 -0.58
N LYS A 119 -6.52 3.07 -1.11
CA LYS A 119 -7.76 2.45 -0.65
C LYS A 119 -7.80 0.96 -1.00
N ASN A 120 -7.57 0.61 -2.23
CA ASN A 120 -7.71 -0.76 -2.71
C ASN A 120 -6.62 -1.71 -2.17
N THR A 121 -5.44 -1.22 -1.79
CA THR A 121 -4.43 -2.06 -1.12
C THR A 121 -4.89 -2.58 0.25
N GLN A 122 -5.93 -2.00 0.83
CA GLN A 122 -6.49 -2.43 2.11
C GLN A 122 -7.57 -3.50 1.99
N GLU A 123 -8.00 -3.83 0.77
CA GLU A 123 -9.02 -4.86 0.53
C GLU A 123 -8.59 -6.23 1.07
N LEU A 124 -7.36 -6.65 0.78
CA LEU A 124 -6.81 -7.89 1.30
C LEU A 124 -5.63 -7.62 2.23
N THR A 125 -5.79 -8.06 3.45
CA THR A 125 -4.77 -7.95 4.49
C THR A 125 -4.42 -9.33 5.03
N ALA A 126 -3.20 -9.50 5.52
CA ALA A 126 -2.79 -10.71 6.19
C ALA A 126 -1.89 -10.37 7.38
N SER A 127 -1.94 -11.21 8.41
CA SER A 127 -0.97 -11.20 9.49
C SER A 127 -0.37 -12.59 9.58
N LEU A 128 0.95 -12.68 9.61
CA LEU A 128 1.68 -13.93 9.76
C LEU A 128 2.57 -13.86 11.00
N LYS A 129 2.50 -14.87 11.86
CA LYS A 129 3.53 -15.11 12.86
C LYS A 129 4.44 -16.20 12.34
N VAL A 130 5.72 -15.89 12.19
CA VAL A 130 6.71 -16.79 11.60
C VAL A 130 7.89 -17.01 12.52
N VAL A 131 8.64 -18.09 12.27
CA VAL A 131 9.91 -18.33 12.92
C VAL A 131 10.86 -17.15 12.64
N GLY A 132 11.64 -16.73 13.64
CA GLY A 132 12.48 -15.55 13.59
C GLY A 132 13.52 -15.59 12.48
N ASP A 133 13.59 -14.49 11.75
CA ASP A 133 14.58 -14.25 10.71
C ASP A 133 14.81 -12.74 10.63
N VAL A 134 16.05 -12.31 10.81
CA VAL A 134 16.44 -10.88 10.81
C VAL A 134 16.22 -10.20 9.47
N SER A 135 16.07 -10.96 8.39
CA SER A 135 15.80 -10.42 7.06
C SER A 135 14.39 -9.84 6.90
N PHE A 136 13.48 -10.18 7.80
CA PHE A 136 12.12 -9.62 7.78
C PHE A 136 12.12 -8.16 8.23
N VAL A 137 11.85 -7.27 7.30
CA VAL A 137 11.79 -5.82 7.55
C VAL A 137 10.55 -5.20 6.89
N ALA A 138 10.05 -4.12 7.48
CA ALA A 138 8.99 -3.35 6.85
C ALA A 138 9.43 -2.83 5.48
N GLY A 139 8.51 -2.82 4.52
CA GLY A 139 8.74 -2.41 3.14
C GLY A 139 9.11 -3.56 2.19
N MET A 140 9.57 -4.72 2.67
CA MET A 140 9.81 -5.87 1.79
C MET A 140 8.50 -6.42 1.22
N THR A 141 8.59 -7.14 0.10
CA THR A 141 7.45 -7.84 -0.50
C THR A 141 7.58 -9.34 -0.30
N VAL A 142 6.46 -9.98 0.01
CA VAL A 142 6.35 -11.44 0.17
C VAL A 142 5.19 -11.96 -0.68
N LYS A 143 5.27 -13.22 -1.08
CA LYS A 143 4.20 -13.88 -1.82
C LYS A 143 3.57 -14.97 -0.96
N LEU A 144 2.25 -15.01 -0.90
CA LEU A 144 1.50 -16.12 -0.33
C LEU A 144 1.14 -17.09 -1.46
N LYS A 145 1.20 -18.41 -1.19
CA LYS A 145 0.85 -19.46 -2.13
C LYS A 145 0.13 -20.61 -1.42
N GLY A 146 -1.00 -21.07 -1.98
CA GLY A 146 -1.84 -22.12 -1.40
C GLY A 146 -2.88 -21.60 -0.40
N PHE A 147 -3.07 -20.30 -0.31
CA PHE A 147 -4.07 -19.63 0.53
C PHE A 147 -5.32 -19.21 -0.27
N GLN A 148 -5.56 -19.83 -1.43
CA GLN A 148 -6.71 -19.58 -2.32
C GLN A 148 -6.78 -18.13 -2.81
N LYS A 149 -7.88 -17.41 -2.54
CA LYS A 149 -8.04 -16.00 -2.98
C LYS A 149 -6.96 -15.05 -2.44
N PHE A 150 -6.20 -15.46 -1.42
CA PHE A 150 -5.07 -14.71 -0.88
C PHE A 150 -3.73 -15.07 -1.53
N ASP A 151 -3.70 -15.88 -2.58
CA ASP A 151 -2.50 -16.24 -3.36
C ASP A 151 -2.01 -15.05 -4.18
N ARG A 152 -1.44 -14.05 -3.50
CA ARG A 152 -1.00 -12.78 -4.07
C ARG A 152 0.33 -12.33 -3.48
N LYS A 153 0.86 -11.28 -4.05
CA LYS A 153 2.00 -10.54 -3.50
C LYS A 153 1.51 -9.52 -2.48
N TYR A 154 2.24 -9.45 -1.37
CA TYR A 154 1.95 -8.54 -0.27
C TYR A 154 3.19 -7.73 0.08
N LYS A 155 2.96 -6.52 0.58
CA LYS A 155 3.98 -5.67 1.18
C LYS A 155 3.90 -5.79 2.69
N VAL A 156 5.03 -6.00 3.32
CA VAL A 156 5.17 -5.98 4.78
C VAL A 156 5.08 -4.53 5.24
N THR A 157 4.00 -4.20 5.94
CA THR A 157 3.80 -2.86 6.52
C THR A 157 4.47 -2.74 7.89
N GLN A 158 4.52 -3.85 8.64
CA GLN A 158 5.17 -3.93 9.93
C GLN A 158 5.80 -5.30 10.12
N ALA A 159 7.01 -5.34 10.67
CA ALA A 159 7.68 -6.54 11.15
C ALA A 159 8.05 -6.33 12.62
N LYS A 160 7.42 -7.07 13.52
CA LYS A 160 7.68 -7.01 14.96
C LYS A 160 8.45 -8.25 15.39
N HIS A 161 9.70 -8.07 15.76
CA HIS A 161 10.56 -9.13 16.25
C HIS A 161 10.37 -9.33 17.75
N SER A 162 10.23 -10.58 18.18
CA SER A 162 10.09 -10.98 19.58
C SER A 162 11.06 -12.10 19.90
N LEU A 163 11.81 -11.93 20.99
CA LEU A 163 12.76 -12.91 21.52
C LEU A 163 12.20 -13.68 22.73
N THR A 164 11.01 -13.30 23.21
CA THR A 164 10.39 -13.93 24.38
C THR A 164 9.76 -15.27 23.98
N GLY A 165 10.20 -16.35 24.63
CA GLY A 165 9.68 -17.70 24.34
C GLY A 165 10.15 -18.29 23.00
N GLY A 166 11.27 -17.81 22.48
CA GLY A 166 11.82 -18.15 21.17
C GLY A 166 11.79 -16.98 20.21
N TYR A 167 12.66 -16.99 19.19
CA TYR A 167 12.70 -15.90 18.22
C TYR A 167 11.58 -16.04 17.19
N THR A 168 10.65 -15.09 17.19
CA THR A 168 9.52 -15.03 16.26
C THR A 168 9.37 -13.63 15.66
N VAL A 169 8.72 -13.56 14.50
CA VAL A 169 8.39 -12.28 13.85
C VAL A 169 6.91 -12.25 13.50
N ASP A 170 6.23 -11.19 13.95
CA ASP A 170 4.87 -10.90 13.54
C ASP A 170 4.91 -9.93 12.35
N LEU A 171 4.38 -10.37 11.21
CA LEU A 171 4.33 -9.61 9.97
C LEU A 171 2.90 -9.12 9.72
N SER A 172 2.73 -7.82 9.53
CA SER A 172 1.49 -7.24 9.02
C SER A 172 1.64 -6.96 7.53
N LEU A 173 0.68 -7.42 6.74
CA LEU A 173 0.76 -7.46 5.28
C LEU A 173 -0.44 -6.75 4.65
N LYS A 174 -0.20 -5.96 3.60
CA LYS A 174 -1.23 -5.42 2.70
C LYS A 174 -0.96 -5.90 1.28
N GLN A 175 -2.02 -6.12 0.49
CA GLN A 175 -1.84 -6.57 -0.89
C GLN A 175 -1.04 -5.57 -1.73
N VAL A 176 -0.30 -6.08 -2.69
CA VAL A 176 0.31 -5.31 -3.78
C VAL A 176 -0.63 -5.37 -4.96
N LEU A 177 -0.97 -4.20 -5.52
CA LEU A 177 -1.79 -4.07 -6.71
C LEU A 177 -0.90 -3.90 -7.94
N GLU A 178 -1.19 -4.66 -8.99
CA GLU A 178 -0.54 -4.56 -10.29
C GLU A 178 -1.42 -3.74 -11.24
N GLY A 179 -0.82 -2.89 -12.08
CA GLY A 179 -1.56 -2.07 -13.06
C GLY A 179 -2.18 -0.78 -12.52
N TYR A 180 -1.71 -0.29 -11.38
CA TYR A 180 -2.15 1.00 -10.78
C TYR A 180 -1.11 2.09 -10.96
#